data_0c0057583eb52071746f7901eb7c581a
#
_entry.id   0c0057583eb52071746f7901eb7c581a
#
_cell.length_a   1.000
_cell.length_b   1.000
_cell.length_c   1.000
_cell.angle_alpha   90.00
_cell.angle_beta   90.00
_cell.angle_gamma   90.00
#
_symmetry.space_group_name_H-M   'P 1'
#
loop_
_entity.id
_entity.type
_entity.pdbx_description
1 polymer ?
#
loop_
_entity_poly.entity_id
_entity_poly.type
_entity_poly.pdbx_seq_one_letter_code
_entity_poly.pdbx_strand_id
1 'polypeptide(L)'
;VLLEITDTTPTSTDVDSSQAVPFVRRFVCPFLLAAMPKTLIEPFRIKSVEPLHMTTRADRETLLAQAKLNVFLLRAQDVLIDWLTDSGTGAMSARQWGAIMTGDESYAGARSFYQLQAVVQGITGMPHFVPTHQGRAAEKVLFGAVCQRGQIVPNNNHFDTTRANLEYLGVDARDLVIPEGLQPALAHPFKGNIDLARVEALLKTEGERIPFGMLTVTNNTGGGQPVSMENIRAYAALLKRHGKPLVMDVCRFAENSMFIKMREPGYADRSVRSIAEEMFSHADACTMSAKKDGMVNMGGFIALRDDRWVEPVRNGLIMAEGFPTYGGLAGRDLEALAVGLEEGLDEDYLRYRLRTAEYLGEQLEAAGIGFVKPAGGHAVYLDARTVLPDMPVEHYPAWALCNALYLEGGIRGVEVGSVMFGKRLDDGRETYHPMELVRLAFPRRVYTQSHFDYAAEVIAEVKAKARDIRGVRIVKQPRFLRHFTAEFDWAT
;
A
#
# COMPACT_ATOMS: atom_id res chain seq x y z
N VAL A 1 -7.52 -38.31 14.08
CA VAL A 1 -8.12 -39.63 13.82
C VAL A 1 -8.06 -40.38 15.13
N LEU A 2 -9.20 -40.47 15.83
CA LEU A 2 -9.41 -41.30 17.01
C LEU A 2 -9.67 -42.75 16.50
N LEU A 3 -8.84 -43.66 16.89
CA LEU A 3 -9.11 -45.09 16.79
C LEU A 3 -9.56 -45.59 18.14
N GLU A 4 -10.85 -45.90 18.27
CA GLU A 4 -11.40 -46.69 19.36
C GLU A 4 -11.07 -48.16 19.11
N ILE A 5 -10.41 -48.80 20.05
CA ILE A 5 -10.29 -50.25 20.12
C ILE A 5 -11.23 -50.72 21.24
N THR A 6 -12.29 -51.37 20.85
CA THR A 6 -13.20 -52.10 21.75
C THR A 6 -12.59 -53.45 22.04
N ASP A 7 -12.40 -53.76 23.31
CA ASP A 7 -12.04 -55.10 23.76
C ASP A 7 -13.26 -55.74 24.48
N THR A 8 -13.60 -56.94 24.07
CA THR A 8 -14.72 -57.72 24.58
C THR A 8 -14.28 -58.64 25.69
N THR A 9 -15.02 -58.62 26.75
CA THR A 9 -14.94 -59.44 27.98
C THR A 9 -15.11 -60.93 27.76
N PRO A 10 -14.72 -61.78 28.76
CA PRO A 10 -15.78 -62.40 29.54
C PRO A 10 -15.57 -62.49 31.05
N THR A 11 -16.71 -62.61 31.73
CA THR A 11 -17.14 -62.77 33.10
C THR A 11 -16.35 -63.75 33.99
N SER A 12 -16.10 -63.43 35.25
CA SER A 12 -16.79 -64.02 36.42
C SER A 12 -16.15 -63.65 37.79
N THR A 13 -17.03 -63.24 38.69
CA THR A 13 -17.11 -63.52 40.13
C THR A 13 -15.98 -63.14 41.15
N ASP A 14 -16.47 -62.35 42.12
CA ASP A 14 -16.21 -62.30 43.56
C ASP A 14 -15.03 -61.55 44.17
N VAL A 15 -15.46 -60.53 44.94
CA VAL A 15 -15.05 -60.13 46.29
C VAL A 15 -13.59 -59.66 46.53
N ASP A 16 -13.33 -58.44 46.86
CA ASP A 16 -13.13 -57.87 48.19
C ASP A 16 -12.62 -56.39 48.09
N SER A 17 -13.05 -55.65 49.07
CA SER A 17 -12.79 -54.25 49.25
C SER A 17 -11.38 -53.97 49.82
N SER A 18 -10.85 -52.86 49.43
CA SER A 18 -9.67 -52.15 49.91
C SER A 18 -8.42 -52.26 49.07
N GLN A 19 -8.19 -51.28 48.28
CA GLN A 19 -6.91 -50.59 48.16
C GLN A 19 -6.72 -49.91 46.77
N ALA A 20 -6.28 -48.65 46.85
CA ALA A 20 -5.45 -47.94 45.90
C ALA A 20 -5.95 -47.78 44.44
N VAL A 21 -6.40 -46.58 44.15
CA VAL A 21 -6.56 -46.06 42.81
C VAL A 21 -5.20 -46.14 42.05
N PRO A 22 -5.09 -46.81 40.93
CA PRO A 22 -3.86 -46.74 40.13
C PRO A 22 -3.78 -45.40 39.44
N PHE A 23 -2.69 -44.71 39.73
CA PHE A 23 -2.25 -43.50 39.03
C PHE A 23 -2.10 -43.83 37.56
N VAL A 24 -3.08 -43.48 36.72
CA VAL A 24 -2.95 -43.55 35.27
C VAL A 24 -1.90 -42.50 34.86
N ARG A 25 -0.65 -42.94 34.71
CA ARG A 25 0.37 -42.16 34.01
C ARG A 25 -0.15 -41.96 32.58
N ARG A 26 -0.66 -40.77 32.30
CA ARG A 26 -0.81 -40.31 30.91
C ARG A 26 0.61 -40.32 30.28
N PHE A 27 0.85 -41.31 29.46
CA PHE A 27 1.95 -41.26 28.50
C PHE A 27 1.63 -40.15 27.52
N VAL A 28 2.11 -38.95 27.77
CA VAL A 28 2.18 -37.90 26.75
C VAL A 28 3.26 -38.37 25.79
N CYS A 29 2.85 -38.79 24.60
CA CYS A 29 3.74 -39.18 23.53
C CYS A 29 4.70 -37.99 23.25
N PRO A 30 6.03 -38.15 23.40
CA PRO A 30 6.98 -37.02 23.25
C PRO A 30 7.12 -36.56 21.79
N PHE A 31 6.38 -37.16 20.85
CA PHE A 31 6.42 -36.81 19.42
C PHE A 31 5.40 -35.75 18.99
N LEU A 32 4.58 -35.17 19.90
CA LEU A 32 3.54 -34.20 19.55
C LEU A 32 3.88 -32.74 19.81
N LEU A 33 5.16 -32.44 20.07
CA LEU A 33 5.68 -31.08 20.07
C LEU A 33 6.88 -30.99 19.10
N ALA A 34 6.69 -31.46 17.86
CA ALA A 34 7.50 -30.96 16.78
C ALA A 34 7.21 -29.45 16.69
N ALA A 35 8.18 -28.64 17.09
CA ALA A 35 8.06 -27.20 16.98
C ALA A 35 7.69 -26.88 15.53
N MET A 36 6.56 -26.23 15.30
CA MET A 36 6.17 -25.76 13.97
C MET A 36 7.35 -24.98 13.39
N PRO A 37 7.68 -25.16 12.10
CA PRO A 37 8.73 -24.39 11.47
C PRO A 37 8.54 -22.90 11.75
N LYS A 38 9.58 -22.19 12.15
CA LYS A 38 9.53 -20.75 12.42
C LYS A 38 9.48 -19.93 11.14
N THR A 39 9.96 -20.50 10.03
CA THR A 39 9.97 -19.83 8.73
C THR A 39 8.56 -19.76 8.17
N LEU A 40 8.10 -18.55 7.84
CA LEU A 40 6.90 -18.32 7.09
C LEU A 40 7.22 -18.48 5.59
N ILE A 41 6.64 -19.51 4.97
CA ILE A 41 6.88 -19.80 3.55
C ILE A 41 5.90 -19.02 2.66
N GLU A 42 6.23 -18.89 1.37
CA GLU A 42 5.33 -18.36 0.35
C GLU A 42 4.06 -19.24 0.25
N PRO A 43 2.85 -18.66 0.39
CA PRO A 43 1.59 -19.43 0.25
C PRO A 43 1.19 -19.63 -1.21
N PHE A 44 2.16 -19.61 -2.15
CA PHE A 44 1.94 -19.79 -3.59
C PHE A 44 3.12 -20.50 -4.26
N ARG A 45 2.90 -20.94 -5.50
CA ARG A 45 3.94 -21.52 -6.38
C ARG A 45 4.11 -20.66 -7.62
N ILE A 46 5.36 -20.40 -8.00
CA ILE A 46 5.69 -19.66 -9.24
C ILE A 46 5.55 -20.63 -10.42
N LYS A 47 4.66 -20.30 -11.38
CA LYS A 47 4.43 -21.09 -12.60
C LYS A 47 4.75 -20.35 -13.88
N SER A 48 4.89 -19.04 -13.82
CA SER A 48 5.29 -18.18 -14.94
C SER A 48 6.50 -17.37 -14.52
N VAL A 49 7.47 -17.25 -15.41
CA VAL A 49 8.73 -16.53 -15.15
C VAL A 49 9.01 -15.54 -16.27
N GLU A 50 9.58 -14.41 -15.91
CA GLU A 50 10.10 -13.40 -16.82
C GLU A 50 11.61 -13.29 -16.60
N PRO A 51 12.45 -13.58 -17.63
CA PRO A 51 13.90 -13.54 -17.49
C PRO A 51 14.40 -12.10 -17.31
N LEU A 52 15.39 -11.91 -16.42
CA LEU A 52 16.04 -10.63 -16.21
C LEU A 52 17.18 -10.43 -17.22
N HIS A 53 17.31 -9.20 -17.73
CA HIS A 53 18.49 -8.76 -18.46
C HIS A 53 19.55 -8.29 -17.45
N MET A 54 20.57 -9.11 -17.23
CA MET A 54 21.64 -8.86 -16.25
C MET A 54 22.60 -7.76 -16.74
N THR A 55 22.31 -6.51 -16.36
CA THR A 55 23.14 -5.35 -16.71
C THR A 55 24.38 -5.25 -15.84
N THR A 56 25.51 -4.83 -16.44
CA THR A 56 26.73 -4.47 -15.70
C THR A 56 26.63 -3.04 -15.14
N ARG A 57 27.54 -2.66 -14.24
CA ARG A 57 27.63 -1.27 -13.75
C ARG A 57 27.88 -0.28 -14.88
N ALA A 58 28.76 -0.60 -15.84
CA ALA A 58 29.04 0.27 -17.00
C ALA A 58 27.81 0.48 -17.88
N ASP A 59 27.01 -0.57 -18.09
CA ASP A 59 25.73 -0.45 -18.78
C ASP A 59 24.81 0.51 -18.06
N ARG A 60 24.65 0.36 -16.73
CA ARG A 60 23.78 1.18 -15.90
C ARG A 60 24.21 2.65 -15.83
N GLU A 61 25.52 2.94 -15.84
CA GLU A 61 26.04 4.31 -15.95
C GLU A 61 25.60 4.97 -17.25
N THR A 62 25.71 4.26 -18.36
CA THR A 62 25.25 4.74 -19.67
C THR A 62 23.73 4.95 -19.70
N LEU A 63 22.98 3.97 -19.22
CA LEU A 63 21.51 4.00 -19.22
C LEU A 63 20.96 5.10 -18.32
N LEU A 64 21.53 5.31 -17.14
CA LEU A 64 21.11 6.38 -16.23
C LEU A 64 21.41 7.78 -16.81
N ALA A 65 22.55 7.94 -17.47
CA ALA A 65 22.88 9.19 -18.16
C ALA A 65 21.88 9.47 -19.30
N GLN A 66 21.51 8.45 -20.11
CA GLN A 66 20.46 8.57 -21.14
C GLN A 66 19.11 8.93 -20.53
N ALA A 67 18.78 8.38 -19.38
CA ALA A 67 17.58 8.69 -18.60
C ALA A 67 17.65 10.04 -17.87
N LYS A 68 18.69 10.88 -18.10
CA LYS A 68 18.84 12.19 -17.45
C LYS A 68 18.81 12.13 -15.92
N LEU A 69 19.43 11.11 -15.35
CA LEU A 69 19.46 10.81 -13.92
C LEU A 69 18.05 10.69 -13.27
N ASN A 70 17.04 10.36 -14.09
CA ASN A 70 15.67 10.16 -13.64
C ASN A 70 15.28 8.67 -13.77
N VAL A 71 15.12 8.00 -12.63
CA VAL A 71 14.78 6.58 -12.58
C VAL A 71 13.44 6.21 -13.23
N PHE A 72 12.51 7.17 -13.36
CA PHE A 72 11.25 6.97 -14.10
C PHE A 72 11.45 6.85 -15.63
N LEU A 73 12.55 7.36 -16.15
CA LEU A 73 12.87 7.33 -17.60
C LEU A 73 13.70 6.11 -17.99
N LEU A 74 14.11 5.28 -17.04
CA LEU A 74 14.75 3.99 -17.30
C LEU A 74 13.75 3.02 -17.94
N ARG A 75 14.20 2.25 -18.91
CA ARG A 75 13.39 1.17 -19.49
C ARG A 75 13.30 0.02 -18.49
N ALA A 76 12.13 -0.59 -18.36
CA ALA A 76 11.92 -1.68 -17.38
C ALA A 76 12.83 -2.88 -17.63
N GLN A 77 13.14 -3.21 -18.89
CA GLN A 77 14.06 -4.31 -19.24
C GLN A 77 15.49 -4.13 -18.72
N ASP A 78 15.89 -2.90 -18.38
CA ASP A 78 17.26 -2.56 -17.93
C ASP A 78 17.34 -2.44 -16.41
N VAL A 79 16.30 -2.88 -15.69
CA VAL A 79 16.19 -2.87 -14.22
C VAL A 79 16.19 -4.30 -13.69
N LEU A 80 17.09 -4.62 -12.76
CA LEU A 80 17.16 -5.97 -12.17
C LEU A 80 16.10 -6.20 -11.10
N ILE A 81 15.94 -5.25 -10.17
CA ILE A 81 14.93 -5.28 -9.15
C ILE A 81 14.09 -3.99 -9.26
N ASP A 82 12.86 -4.13 -9.72
CA ASP A 82 11.96 -3.00 -9.93
C ASP A 82 11.02 -2.79 -8.74
N TRP A 83 11.47 -1.99 -7.78
CA TRP A 83 10.71 -1.59 -6.61
C TRP A 83 10.21 -0.15 -6.68
N LEU A 84 10.05 0.36 -7.91
CA LEU A 84 9.48 1.69 -8.15
C LEU A 84 8.06 1.80 -7.60
N THR A 85 7.26 0.75 -7.82
CA THR A 85 5.86 0.72 -7.40
C THR A 85 5.34 -0.71 -7.25
N ASP A 86 4.41 -0.89 -6.31
CA ASP A 86 3.61 -2.11 -6.16
C ASP A 86 2.28 -2.05 -6.94
N SER A 87 2.06 -0.96 -7.72
CA SER A 87 0.80 -0.69 -8.39
C SER A 87 0.76 -1.28 -9.80
N GLY A 88 0.02 -2.38 -9.97
CA GLY A 88 -0.19 -3.01 -11.28
C GLY A 88 1.00 -3.83 -11.78
N THR A 89 1.97 -4.08 -10.92
CA THR A 89 3.21 -4.81 -11.23
C THR A 89 3.28 -6.19 -10.58
N GLY A 90 2.20 -6.59 -9.86
CA GLY A 90 2.11 -7.88 -9.21
C GLY A 90 1.79 -9.03 -10.16
N ALA A 91 2.08 -10.27 -9.73
CA ALA A 91 1.70 -11.48 -10.43
C ALA A 91 0.26 -11.88 -10.08
N MET A 92 -0.57 -12.09 -11.10
CA MET A 92 -1.93 -12.59 -10.94
C MET A 92 -1.94 -14.10 -10.72
N SER A 93 -2.95 -14.60 -9.98
CA SER A 93 -3.15 -16.01 -9.72
C SER A 93 -3.68 -16.77 -10.95
N ALA A 94 -3.58 -18.11 -10.91
CA ALA A 94 -4.18 -18.95 -11.93
C ALA A 94 -5.73 -18.78 -11.99
N ARG A 95 -6.38 -18.43 -10.86
CA ARG A 95 -7.81 -18.11 -10.82
C ARG A 95 -8.12 -16.80 -11.52
N GLN A 96 -7.28 -15.76 -11.31
CA GLN A 96 -7.42 -14.49 -12.02
C GLN A 96 -7.22 -14.65 -13.54
N TRP A 97 -6.21 -15.43 -13.97
CA TRP A 97 -6.02 -15.76 -15.39
C TRP A 97 -7.21 -16.54 -15.97
N GLY A 98 -7.77 -17.48 -15.22
CA GLY A 98 -9.00 -18.17 -15.61
C GLY A 98 -10.20 -17.22 -15.74
N ALA A 99 -10.33 -16.27 -14.83
CA ALA A 99 -11.37 -15.23 -14.86
C ALA A 99 -11.25 -14.32 -16.09
N ILE A 100 -10.02 -13.92 -16.46
CA ILE A 100 -9.74 -13.16 -17.69
C ILE A 100 -10.30 -13.88 -18.91
N MET A 101 -10.16 -15.21 -18.99
CA MET A 101 -10.64 -16.02 -20.13
C MET A 101 -12.16 -16.15 -20.19
N THR A 102 -12.87 -15.87 -19.11
CA THR A 102 -14.34 -15.98 -19.02
C THR A 102 -15.07 -14.64 -18.95
N GLY A 103 -14.32 -13.54 -18.91
CA GLY A 103 -14.88 -12.18 -18.97
C GLY A 103 -15.66 -11.93 -20.27
N ASP A 104 -16.77 -11.19 -20.15
CA ASP A 104 -17.62 -10.83 -21.28
C ASP A 104 -17.38 -9.39 -21.72
N GLU A 105 -17.05 -9.22 -23.00
CA GLU A 105 -16.76 -7.91 -23.61
C GLU A 105 -18.07 -7.27 -24.11
N SER A 106 -18.79 -6.59 -23.21
CA SER A 106 -20.04 -5.91 -23.53
C SER A 106 -19.95 -4.41 -23.19
N TYR A 107 -20.43 -3.57 -24.09
CA TYR A 107 -20.44 -2.12 -23.85
C TYR A 107 -21.31 -1.70 -22.66
N ALA A 108 -22.44 -2.38 -22.45
CA ALA A 108 -23.38 -2.06 -21.40
C ALA A 108 -23.93 -3.33 -20.75
N GLY A 109 -23.94 -3.38 -19.41
CA GLY A 109 -24.60 -4.44 -18.66
C GLY A 109 -23.89 -5.79 -18.73
N ALA A 110 -22.54 -5.81 -18.83
CA ALA A 110 -21.75 -7.03 -18.79
C ALA A 110 -22.01 -7.82 -17.50
N ARG A 111 -22.05 -9.16 -17.59
CA ARG A 111 -22.10 -10.03 -16.42
C ARG A 111 -20.93 -9.77 -15.47
N SER A 112 -19.74 -9.57 -16.01
CA SER A 112 -18.51 -9.27 -15.28
C SER A 112 -18.64 -8.02 -14.41
N PHE A 113 -19.39 -7.00 -14.87
CA PHE A 113 -19.69 -5.84 -14.05
C PHE A 113 -20.52 -6.20 -12.81
N TYR A 114 -21.58 -6.97 -12.97
CA TYR A 114 -22.44 -7.32 -11.83
C TYR A 114 -21.75 -8.26 -10.84
N GLN A 115 -20.86 -9.13 -11.32
CA GLN A 115 -20.01 -9.94 -10.43
C GLN A 115 -19.07 -9.07 -9.59
N LEU A 116 -18.37 -8.13 -10.21
CA LEU A 116 -17.49 -7.21 -9.48
C LEU A 116 -18.29 -6.31 -8.53
N GLN A 117 -19.44 -5.79 -8.97
CA GLN A 117 -20.32 -5.00 -8.13
C GLN A 117 -20.73 -5.77 -6.86
N ALA A 118 -21.12 -7.03 -6.99
CA ALA A 118 -21.51 -7.86 -5.86
C ALA A 118 -20.35 -8.07 -4.88
N VAL A 119 -19.13 -8.32 -5.37
CA VAL A 119 -17.93 -8.44 -4.54
C VAL A 119 -17.63 -7.13 -3.80
N VAL A 120 -17.61 -5.99 -4.48
CA VAL A 120 -17.34 -4.70 -3.86
C VAL A 120 -18.40 -4.35 -2.83
N GLN A 121 -19.68 -4.53 -3.15
CA GLN A 121 -20.77 -4.30 -2.22
C GLN A 121 -20.70 -5.23 -1.00
N GLY A 122 -20.31 -6.51 -1.21
CA GLY A 122 -20.13 -7.48 -0.13
C GLY A 122 -18.99 -7.14 0.83
N ILE A 123 -17.94 -6.47 0.35
CA ILE A 123 -16.80 -6.04 1.20
C ILE A 123 -17.08 -4.68 1.85
N THR A 124 -17.63 -3.72 1.08
CA THR A 124 -17.74 -2.32 1.55
C THR A 124 -19.08 -2.01 2.22
N GLY A 125 -20.11 -2.81 1.94
CA GLY A 125 -21.49 -2.49 2.34
C GLY A 125 -22.03 -1.21 1.72
N MET A 126 -21.39 -0.67 0.66
CA MET A 126 -21.81 0.55 -0.03
C MET A 126 -22.73 0.21 -1.18
N PRO A 127 -23.92 0.86 -1.30
CA PRO A 127 -24.92 0.51 -2.31
C PRO A 127 -24.53 0.91 -3.73
N HIS A 128 -23.68 1.94 -3.90
CA HIS A 128 -23.30 2.42 -5.22
C HIS A 128 -21.86 2.08 -5.56
N PHE A 129 -21.68 1.50 -6.73
CA PHE A 129 -20.38 1.10 -7.28
C PHE A 129 -20.19 1.74 -8.65
N VAL A 130 -19.01 2.31 -8.89
CA VAL A 130 -18.62 2.97 -10.13
C VAL A 130 -17.21 2.54 -10.50
N PRO A 131 -17.02 1.68 -11.51
CA PRO A 131 -15.70 1.23 -11.93
C PRO A 131 -14.92 2.34 -12.61
N THR A 132 -13.60 2.28 -12.51
CA THR A 132 -12.66 3.15 -13.23
C THR A 132 -11.44 2.34 -13.64
N HIS A 133 -10.68 2.78 -14.66
CA HIS A 133 -9.51 2.03 -15.09
C HIS A 133 -8.36 2.05 -14.05
N GLN A 134 -8.32 3.01 -13.12
CA GLN A 134 -7.36 3.06 -12.02
C GLN A 134 -7.74 4.08 -10.95
N GLY A 135 -7.04 4.07 -9.80
CA GLY A 135 -7.36 4.93 -8.66
C GLY A 135 -7.32 6.43 -8.93
N ARG A 136 -6.29 6.93 -9.66
CA ARG A 136 -6.24 8.37 -9.99
C ARG A 136 -7.39 8.85 -10.88
N ALA A 137 -8.00 7.96 -11.64
CA ALA A 137 -9.22 8.25 -12.38
C ALA A 137 -10.43 8.31 -11.44
N ALA A 138 -10.51 7.38 -10.48
CA ALA A 138 -11.53 7.42 -9.42
C ALA A 138 -11.46 8.74 -8.62
N GLU A 139 -10.26 9.15 -8.22
CA GLU A 139 -10.04 10.44 -7.55
C GLU A 139 -10.48 11.62 -8.41
N LYS A 140 -10.05 11.67 -9.70
CA LYS A 140 -10.40 12.74 -10.62
C LYS A 140 -11.91 12.87 -10.81
N VAL A 141 -12.60 11.73 -10.97
CA VAL A 141 -14.05 11.69 -11.17
C VAL A 141 -14.79 12.12 -9.89
N LEU A 142 -14.42 11.56 -8.73
CA LEU A 142 -15.05 11.89 -7.46
C LEU A 142 -14.82 13.36 -7.08
N PHE A 143 -13.57 13.81 -7.09
CA PHE A 143 -13.25 15.19 -6.68
C PHE A 143 -13.85 16.22 -7.64
N GLY A 144 -13.85 15.93 -8.94
CA GLY A 144 -14.50 16.79 -9.94
C GLY A 144 -16.02 16.92 -9.75
N ALA A 145 -16.66 15.88 -9.18
CA ALA A 145 -18.08 15.89 -8.88
C ALA A 145 -18.46 16.63 -7.58
N VAL A 146 -17.55 16.59 -6.55
CA VAL A 146 -17.92 17.01 -5.18
C VAL A 146 -17.11 18.20 -4.65
N CYS A 147 -15.98 18.56 -5.28
CA CYS A 147 -15.14 19.66 -4.83
C CYS A 147 -15.31 20.93 -5.65
N GLN A 148 -15.08 22.08 -5.00
CA GLN A 148 -15.10 23.40 -5.62
C GLN A 148 -13.81 24.16 -5.29
N ARG A 149 -13.41 25.08 -6.17
CA ARG A 149 -12.25 25.96 -5.97
C ARG A 149 -12.32 26.68 -4.63
N GLY A 150 -11.21 26.73 -3.92
CA GLY A 150 -11.07 27.41 -2.63
C GLY A 150 -11.49 26.55 -1.42
N GLN A 151 -11.97 25.33 -1.65
CA GLN A 151 -12.23 24.38 -0.57
C GLN A 151 -10.93 23.76 -0.02
N ILE A 152 -11.06 23.06 1.10
CA ILE A 152 -9.96 22.39 1.82
C ILE A 152 -10.34 20.92 2.01
N VAL A 153 -9.46 20.01 1.69
CA VAL A 153 -9.62 18.59 2.01
C VAL A 153 -8.53 18.18 3.01
N PRO A 154 -8.90 17.94 4.29
CA PRO A 154 -7.97 17.36 5.27
C PRO A 154 -7.81 15.85 5.03
N ASN A 155 -6.58 15.35 5.17
CA ASN A 155 -6.22 13.94 5.10
C ASN A 155 -5.10 13.65 6.10
N ASN A 156 -4.84 12.38 6.43
CA ASN A 156 -3.60 12.05 7.12
C ASN A 156 -2.39 12.46 6.27
N ASN A 157 -2.21 11.89 5.07
CA ASN A 157 -1.34 12.43 4.02
C ASN A 157 -1.96 12.19 2.65
N HIS A 158 -1.89 13.18 1.77
CA HIS A 158 -2.25 13.00 0.37
C HIS A 158 -1.10 12.34 -0.38
N PHE A 159 -1.43 11.35 -1.21
CA PHE A 159 -0.49 10.83 -2.19
C PHE A 159 -0.30 11.85 -3.33
N ASP A 160 0.76 11.68 -4.14
CA ASP A 160 1.12 12.65 -5.20
C ASP A 160 -0.03 12.96 -6.17
N THR A 161 -0.70 11.92 -6.69
CA THR A 161 -1.82 12.10 -7.63
C THR A 161 -3.09 12.60 -6.95
N THR A 162 -3.34 12.20 -5.71
CA THR A 162 -4.47 12.70 -4.90
C THR A 162 -4.33 14.19 -4.69
N ARG A 163 -3.15 14.64 -4.24
CA ARG A 163 -2.82 16.06 -4.10
C ARG A 163 -2.94 16.81 -5.41
N ALA A 164 -2.37 16.26 -6.49
CA ALA A 164 -2.39 16.91 -7.80
C ALA A 164 -3.82 17.06 -8.35
N ASN A 165 -4.70 16.07 -8.17
CA ASN A 165 -6.10 16.15 -8.57
C ASN A 165 -6.85 17.26 -7.81
N LEU A 166 -6.63 17.40 -6.50
CA LEU A 166 -7.23 18.46 -5.68
C LEU A 166 -6.68 19.84 -6.06
N GLU A 167 -5.36 19.99 -6.13
CA GLU A 167 -4.71 21.26 -6.48
C GLU A 167 -5.07 21.73 -7.89
N TYR A 168 -5.26 20.81 -8.85
CA TYR A 168 -5.73 21.13 -10.20
C TYR A 168 -7.12 21.78 -10.19
N LEU A 169 -7.98 21.36 -9.27
CA LEU A 169 -9.30 21.97 -9.05
C LEU A 169 -9.23 23.27 -8.23
N GLY A 170 -8.05 23.64 -7.72
CA GLY A 170 -7.88 24.80 -6.85
C GLY A 170 -8.31 24.54 -5.41
N VAL A 171 -8.29 23.29 -4.98
CA VAL A 171 -8.59 22.83 -3.62
C VAL A 171 -7.29 22.69 -2.83
N ASP A 172 -7.29 23.13 -1.57
CA ASP A 172 -6.15 23.00 -0.65
C ASP A 172 -6.13 21.59 -0.05
N ALA A 173 -5.11 20.80 -0.42
CA ALA A 173 -4.86 19.46 0.11
C ALA A 173 -4.03 19.57 1.41
N ARG A 174 -4.67 19.41 2.57
CA ARG A 174 -4.05 19.65 3.87
C ARG A 174 -3.72 18.37 4.62
N ASP A 175 -2.41 18.10 4.83
CA ASP A 175 -1.91 16.92 5.53
C ASP A 175 -1.92 17.13 7.05
N LEU A 176 -2.53 16.21 7.76
CA LEU A 176 -2.75 16.25 9.21
C LEU A 176 -2.42 14.90 9.88
N VAL A 177 -1.34 14.24 9.43
CA VAL A 177 -0.84 13.04 10.10
C VAL A 177 -0.37 13.38 11.51
N ILE A 178 -0.43 12.43 12.43
CA ILE A 178 0.10 12.58 13.79
C ILE A 178 1.61 12.89 13.78
N PRO A 179 2.15 13.59 14.80
CA PRO A 179 3.57 13.97 14.84
C PRO A 179 4.53 12.79 14.73
N GLU A 180 4.17 11.62 15.27
CA GLU A 180 4.95 10.38 15.17
C GLU A 180 5.11 9.90 13.72
N GLY A 181 4.15 10.20 12.85
CA GLY A 181 4.19 9.91 11.41
C GLY A 181 5.29 10.63 10.66
N LEU A 182 5.82 11.73 11.21
CA LEU A 182 6.90 12.54 10.64
C LEU A 182 8.28 12.18 11.20
N GLN A 183 8.39 11.17 12.04
CA GLN A 183 9.62 10.74 12.70
C GLN A 183 10.03 9.33 12.22
N PRO A 184 10.85 9.17 11.18
CA PRO A 184 11.17 7.87 10.60
C PRO A 184 11.65 6.85 11.63
N ALA A 185 12.60 7.22 12.49
CA ALA A 185 13.23 6.32 13.44
C ALA A 185 12.33 5.91 14.63
N LEU A 186 11.27 6.68 14.92
CA LEU A 186 10.37 6.39 16.03
C LEU A 186 9.48 5.18 15.71
N ALA A 187 9.53 4.16 16.55
CA ALA A 187 8.61 3.02 16.44
C ALA A 187 7.24 3.38 17.05
N HIS A 188 6.18 3.31 16.25
CA HIS A 188 4.81 3.51 16.68
C HIS A 188 3.88 2.58 15.88
N PRO A 189 2.92 1.88 16.50
CA PRO A 189 2.13 0.85 15.82
C PRO A 189 1.26 1.38 14.67
N PHE A 190 0.80 2.64 14.75
CA PHE A 190 -0.14 3.24 13.80
C PHE A 190 0.27 4.67 13.41
N LYS A 191 1.43 4.82 12.79
CA LYS A 191 1.95 6.13 12.34
C LYS A 191 1.13 6.77 11.22
N GLY A 192 0.24 6.02 10.59
CA GLY A 192 -0.69 6.51 9.59
C GLY A 192 -1.91 7.25 10.17
N ASN A 193 -2.10 7.28 11.49
CA ASN A 193 -3.23 7.94 12.13
C ASN A 193 -3.29 9.44 11.77
N ILE A 194 -4.52 9.96 11.65
CA ILE A 194 -4.76 11.40 11.49
C ILE A 194 -4.81 12.09 12.87
N ASP A 195 -4.27 13.31 12.95
CA ASP A 195 -4.28 14.15 14.16
C ASP A 195 -5.67 14.78 14.37
N LEU A 196 -6.46 14.15 15.21
CA LEU A 196 -7.84 14.56 15.49
C LEU A 196 -7.95 15.97 16.09
N ALA A 197 -6.97 16.39 16.88
CA ALA A 197 -7.00 17.73 17.48
C ALA A 197 -6.79 18.82 16.43
N ARG A 198 -5.86 18.60 15.49
CA ARG A 198 -5.63 19.52 14.37
C ARG A 198 -6.82 19.54 13.41
N VAL A 199 -7.44 18.39 13.15
CA VAL A 199 -8.68 18.32 12.36
C VAL A 199 -9.80 19.09 13.03
N GLU A 200 -10.02 18.90 14.33
CA GLU A 200 -11.09 19.60 15.07
C GLU A 200 -10.87 21.13 15.06
N ALA A 201 -9.64 21.58 15.23
CA ALA A 201 -9.29 22.99 15.12
C ALA A 201 -9.59 23.54 13.72
N LEU A 202 -9.26 22.79 12.67
CA LEU A 202 -9.53 23.16 11.28
C LEU A 202 -11.05 23.21 11.00
N LEU A 203 -11.82 22.24 11.47
CA LEU A 203 -13.27 22.21 11.32
C LEU A 203 -13.97 23.39 12.02
N LYS A 204 -13.46 23.81 13.18
CA LYS A 204 -13.98 24.98 13.91
C LYS A 204 -13.69 26.30 13.20
N THR A 205 -12.56 26.45 12.53
CA THR A 205 -12.12 27.71 11.91
C THR A 205 -12.52 27.80 10.43
N GLU A 206 -12.49 26.70 9.69
CA GLU A 206 -12.67 26.67 8.23
C GLU A 206 -13.69 25.61 7.76
N GLY A 207 -14.54 25.12 8.65
CA GLY A 207 -15.47 24.02 8.37
C GLY A 207 -16.38 24.23 7.17
N GLU A 208 -16.81 25.46 6.89
CA GLU A 208 -17.63 25.79 5.70
C GLU A 208 -16.90 25.49 4.38
N ARG A 209 -15.59 25.55 4.37
CA ARG A 209 -14.76 25.27 3.19
C ARG A 209 -14.42 23.78 3.04
N ILE A 210 -14.78 22.92 4.00
CA ILE A 210 -14.46 21.51 3.97
C ILE A 210 -15.65 20.72 3.41
N PRO A 211 -15.54 20.15 2.19
CA PRO A 211 -16.63 19.35 1.60
C PRO A 211 -16.71 17.97 2.25
N PHE A 212 -15.57 17.37 2.59
CA PHE A 212 -15.43 16.08 3.27
C PHE A 212 -14.05 15.96 3.94
N GLY A 213 -13.93 15.06 4.89
CA GLY A 213 -12.63 14.61 5.39
C GLY A 213 -12.15 13.39 4.61
N MET A 214 -10.84 13.28 4.38
CA MET A 214 -10.23 12.13 3.69
C MET A 214 -9.34 11.34 4.64
N LEU A 215 -9.19 10.02 4.39
CA LEU A 215 -8.26 9.16 5.12
C LEU A 215 -7.67 8.11 4.18
N THR A 216 -6.34 8.04 4.11
CA THR A 216 -5.61 7.08 3.27
C THR A 216 -5.14 5.87 4.09
N VAL A 217 -5.55 4.68 3.70
CA VAL A 217 -5.18 3.40 4.32
C VAL A 217 -4.59 2.40 3.30
N THR A 218 -3.32 1.92 3.48
CA THR A 218 -2.34 2.46 4.45
C THR A 218 -1.80 3.81 3.99
N ASN A 219 -1.27 4.62 4.92
CA ASN A 219 -0.67 5.93 4.60
C ASN A 219 0.62 5.77 3.79
N ASN A 220 0.51 5.81 2.47
CA ASN A 220 1.62 5.58 1.55
C ASN A 220 2.73 6.63 1.70
N THR A 221 2.40 7.91 1.69
CA THR A 221 3.37 9.02 1.82
C THR A 221 4.11 8.98 3.17
N GLY A 222 3.45 8.52 4.22
CA GLY A 222 4.01 8.39 5.57
C GLY A 222 4.75 7.07 5.83
N GLY A 223 5.22 6.36 4.80
CA GLY A 223 5.99 5.12 4.99
C GLY A 223 5.18 3.82 4.89
N GLY A 224 4.01 3.84 4.24
CA GLY A 224 3.12 2.68 4.16
C GLY A 224 2.53 2.27 5.51
N GLN A 225 2.39 3.24 6.41
CA GLN A 225 2.01 3.00 7.80
C GLN A 225 0.50 2.83 7.98
N PRO A 226 0.06 1.90 8.84
CA PRO A 226 -1.35 1.65 9.06
C PRO A 226 -2.03 2.73 9.90
N VAL A 227 -3.35 2.77 9.76
CA VAL A 227 -4.29 3.56 10.57
C VAL A 227 -5.06 2.59 11.48
N SER A 228 -5.17 2.92 12.79
CA SER A 228 -5.91 2.10 13.75
C SER A 228 -7.42 2.23 13.55
N MET A 229 -8.18 1.21 13.92
CA MET A 229 -9.64 1.27 13.91
C MET A 229 -10.16 2.32 14.88
N GLU A 230 -9.51 2.48 16.03
CA GLU A 230 -9.83 3.53 16.99
C GLU A 230 -9.77 4.93 16.34
N ASN A 231 -8.70 5.22 15.59
CA ASN A 231 -8.54 6.50 14.90
C ASN A 231 -9.58 6.68 13.79
N ILE A 232 -9.88 5.62 13.02
CA ILE A 232 -10.93 5.64 11.99
C ILE A 232 -12.28 5.99 12.58
N ARG A 233 -12.69 5.30 13.66
CA ARG A 233 -13.95 5.56 14.35
C ARG A 233 -14.04 6.98 14.92
N ALA A 234 -12.97 7.42 15.57
CA ALA A 234 -12.91 8.75 16.19
C ALA A 234 -12.97 9.85 15.12
N TYR A 235 -12.28 9.67 13.97
CA TYR A 235 -12.32 10.61 12.87
C TYR A 235 -13.70 10.67 12.21
N ALA A 236 -14.30 9.52 11.91
CA ALA A 236 -15.67 9.46 11.38
C ALA A 236 -16.68 10.15 12.31
N ALA A 237 -16.58 9.89 13.62
CA ALA A 237 -17.44 10.54 14.63
C ALA A 237 -17.21 12.05 14.71
N LEU A 238 -15.96 12.51 14.62
CA LEU A 238 -15.63 13.94 14.57
C LEU A 238 -16.24 14.61 13.36
N LEU A 239 -16.03 14.06 12.17
CA LEU A 239 -16.61 14.60 10.92
C LEU A 239 -18.13 14.64 10.97
N LYS A 240 -18.76 13.56 11.45
CA LYS A 240 -20.23 13.47 11.60
C LYS A 240 -20.80 14.58 12.49
N ARG A 241 -20.13 14.93 13.61
CA ARG A 241 -20.55 16.04 14.49
C ARG A 241 -20.57 17.39 13.76
N HIS A 242 -19.72 17.54 12.73
CA HIS A 242 -19.66 18.74 11.89
C HIS A 242 -20.44 18.62 10.57
N GLY A 243 -21.24 17.56 10.40
CA GLY A 243 -22.04 17.32 9.18
C GLY A 243 -21.19 17.07 7.94
N LYS A 244 -19.97 16.54 8.10
CA LYS A 244 -19.03 16.26 6.99
C LYS A 244 -18.92 14.75 6.76
N PRO A 245 -18.93 14.28 5.50
CA PRO A 245 -18.70 12.87 5.18
C PRO A 245 -17.21 12.50 5.28
N LEU A 246 -16.95 11.20 5.49
CA LEU A 246 -15.64 10.60 5.41
C LEU A 246 -15.45 9.87 4.07
N VAL A 247 -14.45 10.29 3.30
CA VAL A 247 -13.98 9.60 2.09
C VAL A 247 -12.68 8.87 2.40
N MET A 248 -12.58 7.58 2.07
CA MET A 248 -11.37 6.81 2.29
C MET A 248 -10.68 6.47 0.97
N ASP A 249 -9.36 6.70 0.88
CA ASP A 249 -8.51 6.02 -0.11
C ASP A 249 -8.13 4.64 0.45
N VAL A 250 -8.69 3.61 -0.17
CA VAL A 250 -8.63 2.24 0.36
C VAL A 250 -7.75 1.31 -0.47
N CYS A 251 -6.76 1.87 -1.16
CA CYS A 251 -5.87 1.11 -2.03
C CYS A 251 -5.23 -0.11 -1.36
N ARG A 252 -4.96 -0.04 -0.03
CA ARG A 252 -4.36 -1.12 0.76
C ARG A 252 -5.17 -1.42 2.02
N PHE A 253 -6.47 -1.56 1.84
CA PHE A 253 -7.41 -1.83 2.92
C PHE A 253 -7.19 -3.19 3.59
N ALA A 254 -6.80 -4.20 2.81
CA ALA A 254 -6.55 -5.54 3.34
C ALA A 254 -5.24 -5.57 4.17
N GLU A 255 -4.16 -4.93 3.67
CA GLU A 255 -2.93 -4.75 4.45
C GLU A 255 -3.22 -3.98 5.75
N ASN A 256 -4.00 -2.90 5.69
CA ASN A 256 -4.38 -2.12 6.88
C ASN A 256 -5.19 -2.95 7.89
N SER A 257 -6.15 -3.74 7.42
CA SER A 257 -6.96 -4.63 8.25
C SER A 257 -6.12 -5.72 8.92
N MET A 258 -5.11 -6.25 8.22
CA MET A 258 -4.17 -7.21 8.81
C MET A 258 -3.29 -6.56 9.89
N PHE A 259 -2.85 -5.32 9.72
CA PHE A 259 -2.15 -4.58 10.76
C PHE A 259 -3.02 -4.34 11.99
N ILE A 260 -4.31 -3.99 11.80
CA ILE A 260 -5.26 -3.86 12.91
C ILE A 260 -5.38 -5.19 13.65
N LYS A 261 -5.57 -6.31 12.94
CA LYS A 261 -5.61 -7.65 13.52
C LYS A 261 -4.37 -7.96 14.37
N MET A 262 -3.19 -7.60 13.88
CA MET A 262 -1.90 -7.91 14.53
C MET A 262 -1.56 -6.97 15.71
N ARG A 263 -2.00 -5.72 15.67
CA ARG A 263 -1.47 -4.66 16.56
C ARG A 263 -2.49 -4.00 17.46
N GLU A 264 -3.79 -4.06 17.12
CA GLU A 264 -4.82 -3.37 17.88
C GLU A 264 -5.53 -4.35 18.87
N PRO A 265 -5.63 -4.01 20.16
CA PRO A 265 -6.30 -4.86 21.14
C PRO A 265 -7.75 -5.17 20.74
N GLY A 266 -8.17 -6.42 20.91
CA GLY A 266 -9.54 -6.88 20.64
C GLY A 266 -9.79 -7.33 19.20
N TYR A 267 -8.78 -7.31 18.29
CA TYR A 267 -8.93 -7.72 16.90
C TYR A 267 -8.25 -9.04 16.53
N ALA A 268 -7.42 -9.60 17.40
CA ALA A 268 -6.60 -10.79 17.11
C ALA A 268 -7.41 -12.01 16.63
N ASP A 269 -8.60 -12.22 17.19
CA ASP A 269 -9.46 -13.37 16.89
C ASP A 269 -10.45 -13.11 15.74
N ARG A 270 -10.47 -11.90 15.18
CA ARG A 270 -11.37 -11.54 14.08
C ARG A 270 -10.73 -11.86 12.73
N SER A 271 -11.55 -12.22 11.74
CA SER A 271 -11.06 -12.35 10.35
C SER A 271 -10.70 -10.98 9.77
N VAL A 272 -9.71 -10.95 8.88
CA VAL A 272 -9.32 -9.72 8.16
C VAL A 272 -10.51 -9.14 7.38
N ARG A 273 -11.37 -10.00 6.79
CA ARG A 273 -12.60 -9.58 6.12
C ARG A 273 -13.52 -8.82 7.08
N SER A 274 -13.79 -9.36 8.27
CA SER A 274 -14.68 -8.68 9.24
C SER A 274 -14.12 -7.35 9.75
N ILE A 275 -12.79 -7.22 9.81
CA ILE A 275 -12.12 -5.95 10.15
C ILE A 275 -12.25 -4.95 9.01
N ALA A 276 -12.09 -5.39 7.76
CA ALA A 276 -12.30 -4.56 6.58
C ALA A 276 -13.76 -4.06 6.49
N GLU A 277 -14.74 -4.94 6.67
CA GLU A 277 -16.16 -4.58 6.68
C GLU A 277 -16.49 -3.54 7.77
N GLU A 278 -15.91 -3.67 8.96
CA GLU A 278 -16.04 -2.66 10.02
C GLU A 278 -15.41 -1.33 9.59
N MET A 279 -14.19 -1.35 9.03
CA MET A 279 -13.52 -0.15 8.55
C MET A 279 -14.37 0.60 7.52
N PHE A 280 -14.91 -0.10 6.53
CA PHE A 280 -15.80 0.46 5.53
C PHE A 280 -17.12 0.97 6.09
N SER A 281 -17.61 0.41 7.20
CA SER A 281 -18.85 0.87 7.83
C SER A 281 -18.79 2.31 8.34
N HIS A 282 -17.59 2.82 8.59
CA HIS A 282 -17.35 4.19 9.04
C HIS A 282 -17.19 5.19 7.89
N ALA A 283 -17.03 4.75 6.64
CA ALA A 283 -16.85 5.61 5.48
C ALA A 283 -18.17 5.88 4.74
N ASP A 284 -18.32 7.11 4.26
CA ASP A 284 -19.44 7.50 3.40
C ASP A 284 -19.17 7.24 1.91
N ALA A 285 -17.90 7.27 1.53
CA ALA A 285 -17.41 6.90 0.21
C ALA A 285 -15.96 6.40 0.26
N CYS A 286 -15.55 5.69 -0.78
CA CYS A 286 -14.15 5.36 -0.97
C CYS A 286 -13.72 5.45 -2.44
N THR A 287 -12.42 5.70 -2.63
CA THR A 287 -11.72 5.52 -3.90
C THR A 287 -10.72 4.38 -3.77
N MET A 288 -10.58 3.55 -4.79
CA MET A 288 -9.62 2.47 -4.80
C MET A 288 -8.82 2.41 -6.10
N SER A 289 -7.50 2.31 -5.98
CA SER A 289 -6.70 1.74 -7.03
C SER A 289 -6.57 0.24 -6.80
N ALA A 290 -7.30 -0.54 -7.57
CA ALA A 290 -7.32 -2.00 -7.44
C ALA A 290 -6.01 -2.66 -7.89
N LYS A 291 -5.12 -1.88 -8.48
CA LYS A 291 -3.74 -2.28 -8.87
C LYS A 291 -2.85 -2.63 -7.67
N LYS A 292 -3.38 -2.60 -6.45
CA LYS A 292 -2.73 -2.95 -5.17
C LYS A 292 -3.42 -4.15 -4.54
N ASP A 293 -4.27 -3.98 -3.53
CA ASP A 293 -4.96 -5.10 -2.87
C ASP A 293 -5.99 -5.82 -3.75
N GLY A 294 -6.46 -5.20 -4.84
CA GLY A 294 -7.22 -5.90 -5.88
C GLY A 294 -6.39 -6.83 -6.76
N MET A 295 -5.07 -6.87 -6.59
CA MET A 295 -4.11 -7.79 -7.23
C MET A 295 -4.17 -7.85 -8.77
N VAL A 296 -4.65 -6.79 -9.42
CA VAL A 296 -4.75 -6.70 -10.88
C VAL A 296 -3.73 -5.72 -11.45
N ASN A 297 -3.45 -5.85 -12.76
CA ASN A 297 -2.56 -4.94 -13.48
C ASN A 297 -3.27 -3.64 -13.87
N MET A 298 -4.59 -3.66 -14.01
CA MET A 298 -5.43 -2.50 -14.30
C MET A 298 -6.73 -2.59 -13.50
N GLY A 299 -7.25 -1.45 -13.03
CA GLY A 299 -8.52 -1.38 -12.33
C GLY A 299 -8.55 -0.39 -11.18
N GLY A 300 -9.73 0.11 -10.92
CA GLY A 300 -10.06 0.96 -9.79
C GLY A 300 -11.56 1.12 -9.66
N PHE A 301 -12.01 1.78 -8.62
CA PHE A 301 -13.42 2.08 -8.45
C PHE A 301 -13.67 3.21 -7.44
N ILE A 302 -14.88 3.72 -7.49
CA ILE A 302 -15.51 4.52 -6.46
C ILE A 302 -16.66 3.69 -5.88
N ALA A 303 -16.78 3.62 -4.55
CA ALA A 303 -17.99 3.14 -3.89
C ALA A 303 -18.49 4.22 -2.93
N LEU A 304 -19.81 4.38 -2.82
CA LEU A 304 -20.40 5.47 -2.04
C LEU A 304 -21.80 5.13 -1.51
N ARG A 305 -22.20 5.84 -0.43
CA ARG A 305 -23.49 5.71 0.23
C ARG A 305 -24.44 6.86 -0.09
N ASP A 306 -23.92 8.05 -0.41
CA ASP A 306 -24.72 9.27 -0.61
C ASP A 306 -25.28 9.32 -2.03
N ASP A 307 -26.59 9.17 -2.14
CA ASP A 307 -27.31 9.22 -3.43
C ASP A 307 -27.08 10.54 -4.19
N ARG A 308 -26.82 11.64 -3.48
CA ARG A 308 -26.58 12.97 -4.09
C ARG A 308 -25.30 13.00 -4.92
N TRP A 309 -24.34 12.13 -4.64
CA TRP A 309 -23.07 12.06 -5.38
C TRP A 309 -23.12 11.12 -6.58
N VAL A 310 -24.14 10.23 -6.65
CA VAL A 310 -24.19 9.18 -7.67
C VAL A 310 -24.28 9.74 -9.07
N GLU A 311 -25.23 10.65 -9.31
CA GLU A 311 -25.43 11.23 -10.65
C GLU A 311 -24.23 12.07 -11.10
N PRO A 312 -23.71 13.03 -10.32
CA PRO A 312 -22.52 13.79 -10.69
C PRO A 312 -21.30 12.92 -10.96
N VAL A 313 -21.08 11.87 -10.14
CA VAL A 313 -19.96 10.93 -10.32
C VAL A 313 -20.13 10.12 -11.61
N ARG A 314 -21.33 9.58 -11.89
CA ARG A 314 -21.59 8.86 -13.14
C ARG A 314 -21.44 9.74 -14.39
N ASN A 315 -21.90 10.97 -14.32
CA ASN A 315 -21.73 11.93 -15.43
C ASN A 315 -20.23 12.23 -15.67
N GLY A 316 -19.47 12.45 -14.60
CA GLY A 316 -18.01 12.62 -14.68
C GLY A 316 -17.30 11.39 -15.27
N LEU A 317 -17.74 10.18 -14.87
CA LEU A 317 -17.23 8.92 -15.40
C LEU A 317 -17.48 8.80 -16.91
N ILE A 318 -18.72 9.06 -17.36
CA ILE A 318 -19.08 8.95 -18.78
C ILE A 318 -18.19 9.87 -19.64
N MET A 319 -17.89 11.05 -19.16
CA MET A 319 -17.04 12.01 -19.89
C MET A 319 -15.56 11.62 -19.87
N ALA A 320 -15.08 10.94 -18.81
CA ALA A 320 -13.64 10.69 -18.60
C ALA A 320 -13.21 9.26 -18.95
N GLU A 321 -14.05 8.26 -18.67
CA GLU A 321 -13.69 6.84 -18.69
C GLU A 321 -14.58 6.01 -19.63
N GLY A 322 -15.87 6.33 -19.69
CA GLY A 322 -16.85 5.62 -20.50
C GLY A 322 -18.12 5.24 -19.73
N PHE A 323 -18.86 4.26 -20.27
CA PHE A 323 -20.17 3.89 -19.73
C PHE A 323 -20.08 3.31 -18.30
N PRO A 324 -21.08 3.57 -17.41
CA PRO A 324 -21.00 3.21 -15.99
C PRO A 324 -20.84 1.72 -15.66
N THR A 325 -21.14 0.83 -16.61
CA THR A 325 -20.98 -0.61 -16.39
C THR A 325 -19.67 -1.21 -16.91
N TYR A 326 -18.71 -0.36 -17.34
CA TYR A 326 -17.33 -0.82 -17.58
C TYR A 326 -16.27 0.18 -17.09
N GLY A 327 -16.52 1.50 -17.07
CA GLY A 327 -15.62 2.50 -16.48
C GLY A 327 -14.19 2.49 -17.04
N GLY A 328 -14.03 2.34 -18.35
CA GLY A 328 -12.72 2.28 -19.02
C GLY A 328 -11.98 0.95 -18.87
N LEU A 329 -12.65 -0.11 -18.38
CA LEU A 329 -12.12 -1.47 -18.23
C LEU A 329 -12.73 -2.41 -19.27
N ALA A 330 -12.00 -3.44 -19.65
CA ALA A 330 -12.56 -4.58 -20.37
C ALA A 330 -13.28 -5.53 -19.41
N GLY A 331 -14.23 -6.34 -19.89
CA GLY A 331 -14.93 -7.32 -19.08
C GLY A 331 -13.98 -8.30 -18.38
N ARG A 332 -12.91 -8.71 -19.07
CA ARG A 332 -11.83 -9.54 -18.51
C ARG A 332 -11.11 -8.88 -17.32
N ASP A 333 -10.94 -7.56 -17.33
CA ASP A 333 -10.32 -6.84 -16.20
C ASP A 333 -11.27 -6.81 -14.99
N LEU A 334 -12.59 -6.65 -15.24
CA LEU A 334 -13.61 -6.67 -14.20
C LEU A 334 -13.66 -8.05 -13.50
N GLU A 335 -13.60 -9.14 -14.26
CA GLU A 335 -13.58 -10.52 -13.72
C GLU A 335 -12.30 -10.79 -12.91
N ALA A 336 -11.14 -10.42 -13.45
CA ALA A 336 -9.87 -10.58 -12.75
C ALA A 336 -9.86 -9.81 -11.43
N LEU A 337 -10.44 -8.59 -11.42
CA LEU A 337 -10.54 -7.75 -10.24
C LEU A 337 -11.47 -8.35 -9.19
N ALA A 338 -12.61 -8.90 -9.59
CA ALA A 338 -13.54 -9.58 -8.67
C ALA A 338 -12.85 -10.72 -7.91
N VAL A 339 -12.09 -11.56 -8.62
CA VAL A 339 -11.27 -12.62 -8.01
C VAL A 339 -10.16 -12.06 -7.13
N GLY A 340 -9.47 -11.02 -7.61
CA GLY A 340 -8.33 -10.42 -6.90
C GLY A 340 -8.70 -9.79 -5.56
N LEU A 341 -9.87 -9.14 -5.46
CA LEU A 341 -10.37 -8.56 -4.21
C LEU A 341 -10.62 -9.62 -3.14
N GLU A 342 -11.13 -10.80 -3.52
CA GLU A 342 -11.32 -11.91 -2.60
C GLU A 342 -9.98 -12.52 -2.16
N GLU A 343 -9.04 -12.71 -3.10
CA GLU A 343 -7.70 -13.23 -2.79
C GLU A 343 -6.86 -12.25 -1.96
N GLY A 344 -7.08 -10.94 -2.11
CA GLY A 344 -6.41 -9.89 -1.33
C GLY A 344 -6.71 -9.94 0.16
N LEU A 345 -7.82 -10.58 0.55
CA LEU A 345 -8.23 -10.78 1.95
C LEU A 345 -7.74 -12.10 2.56
N ASP A 346 -6.99 -12.91 1.81
CA ASP A 346 -6.42 -14.17 2.32
C ASP A 346 -5.36 -13.87 3.39
N GLU A 347 -5.56 -14.44 4.59
CA GLU A 347 -4.71 -14.15 5.74
C GLU A 347 -3.29 -14.73 5.63
N ASP A 348 -3.13 -15.88 4.98
CA ASP A 348 -1.80 -16.47 4.79
C ASP A 348 -0.99 -15.65 3.80
N TYR A 349 -1.65 -15.15 2.74
CA TYR A 349 -1.03 -14.20 1.82
C TYR A 349 -0.65 -12.89 2.53
N LEU A 350 -1.52 -12.32 3.36
CA LEU A 350 -1.26 -11.06 4.06
C LEU A 350 -0.13 -11.20 5.10
N ARG A 351 -0.08 -12.33 5.83
CA ARG A 351 1.05 -12.62 6.73
C ARG A 351 2.38 -12.66 5.98
N TYR A 352 2.42 -13.41 4.87
CA TYR A 352 3.60 -13.45 4.02
C TYR A 352 3.97 -12.05 3.51
N ARG A 353 3.00 -11.29 3.04
CA ARG A 353 3.18 -9.93 2.51
C ARG A 353 3.83 -8.99 3.53
N LEU A 354 3.30 -8.94 4.75
CA LEU A 354 3.83 -8.08 5.81
C LEU A 354 5.19 -8.57 6.30
N ARG A 355 5.34 -9.89 6.47
CA ARG A 355 6.62 -10.48 6.89
C ARG A 355 7.76 -10.19 5.91
N THR A 356 7.48 -10.09 4.62
CA THR A 356 8.47 -9.74 3.60
C THR A 356 9.06 -8.34 3.86
N ALA A 357 8.23 -7.36 4.20
CA ALA A 357 8.70 -6.01 4.54
C ALA A 357 9.47 -5.97 5.87
N GLU A 358 8.98 -6.70 6.88
CA GLU A 358 9.67 -6.85 8.16
C GLU A 358 11.05 -7.49 7.98
N TYR A 359 11.16 -8.54 7.15
CA TYR A 359 12.40 -9.23 6.88
C TYR A 359 13.49 -8.29 6.32
N LEU A 360 13.14 -7.48 5.30
CA LEU A 360 14.07 -6.49 4.78
C LEU A 360 14.42 -5.45 5.86
N GLY A 361 13.45 -5.00 6.65
CA GLY A 361 13.67 -4.07 7.75
C GLY A 361 14.68 -4.60 8.78
N GLU A 362 14.60 -5.88 9.14
CA GLU A 362 15.54 -6.56 10.05
C GLU A 362 16.97 -6.57 9.47
N GLN A 363 17.13 -6.87 8.17
CA GLN A 363 18.43 -6.86 7.50
C GLN A 363 19.04 -5.45 7.49
N LEU A 364 18.24 -4.44 7.19
CA LEU A 364 18.66 -3.04 7.17
C LEU A 364 19.05 -2.55 8.58
N GLU A 365 18.29 -2.94 9.60
CA GLU A 365 18.60 -2.59 10.99
C GLU A 365 19.93 -3.22 11.43
N ALA A 366 20.17 -4.48 11.08
CA ALA A 366 21.44 -5.16 11.35
C ALA A 366 22.63 -4.48 10.65
N ALA A 367 22.41 -3.90 9.46
CA ALA A 367 23.41 -3.10 8.72
C ALA A 367 23.48 -1.64 9.20
N GLY A 368 22.72 -1.25 10.22
CA GLY A 368 22.67 0.11 10.76
C GLY A 368 22.11 1.14 9.80
N ILE A 369 21.23 0.74 8.89
CA ILE A 369 20.58 1.60 7.89
C ILE A 369 19.22 2.05 8.45
N GLY A 370 19.00 3.37 8.47
CA GLY A 370 17.74 3.94 8.93
C GLY A 370 16.61 3.79 7.91
N PHE A 371 15.42 3.49 8.41
CA PHE A 371 14.20 3.43 7.63
C PHE A 371 12.99 3.81 8.49
N VAL A 372 11.82 3.99 7.90
CA VAL A 372 10.58 4.30 8.64
C VAL A 372 10.16 3.09 9.45
N LYS A 373 10.23 3.22 10.78
CA LYS A 373 9.94 2.15 11.76
C LYS A 373 8.53 2.27 12.35
N PRO A 374 7.87 1.10 12.53
CA PRO A 374 8.20 -0.22 11.97
C PRO A 374 8.06 -0.25 10.44
N ALA A 375 8.53 -1.31 9.78
CA ALA A 375 8.32 -1.48 8.33
C ALA A 375 6.83 -1.41 7.97
N GLY A 376 6.51 -0.81 6.83
CA GLY A 376 5.16 -0.76 6.28
C GLY A 376 4.71 -2.09 5.66
N GLY A 377 3.50 -2.13 5.07
CA GLY A 377 2.99 -3.36 4.46
C GLY A 377 3.56 -3.64 3.07
N HIS A 378 3.54 -2.64 2.22
CA HIS A 378 3.88 -2.79 0.80
C HIS A 378 5.31 -2.38 0.44
N ALA A 379 6.03 -1.76 1.35
CA ALA A 379 7.34 -1.16 1.08
C ALA A 379 8.15 -0.97 2.35
N VAL A 380 9.47 -0.89 2.17
CA VAL A 380 10.38 -0.29 3.14
C VAL A 380 10.80 1.09 2.63
N TYR A 381 10.82 2.07 3.52
CA TYR A 381 11.20 3.45 3.19
C TYR A 381 12.52 3.78 3.88
N LEU A 382 13.60 3.78 3.12
CA LEU A 382 14.92 4.15 3.61
C LEU A 382 14.93 5.65 3.96
N ASP A 383 15.49 6.01 5.10
CA ASP A 383 15.80 7.40 5.41
C ASP A 383 17.15 7.77 4.81
N ALA A 384 17.15 8.51 3.70
CA ALA A 384 18.34 8.86 2.96
C ALA A 384 19.34 9.68 3.80
N ARG A 385 18.88 10.41 4.82
CA ARG A 385 19.75 11.17 5.74
C ARG A 385 20.62 10.26 6.61
N THR A 386 20.23 9.02 6.83
CA THR A 386 21.02 8.03 7.56
C THR A 386 22.07 7.34 6.69
N VAL A 387 21.85 7.32 5.38
CA VAL A 387 22.78 6.75 4.39
C VAL A 387 23.76 7.81 3.88
N LEU A 388 23.27 9.02 3.63
CA LEU A 388 24.01 10.16 3.07
C LEU A 388 23.96 11.36 4.03
N PRO A 389 24.51 11.24 5.26
CA PRO A 389 24.32 12.25 6.31
C PRO A 389 24.94 13.61 5.99
N ASP A 390 26.01 13.63 5.18
CA ASP A 390 26.76 14.85 4.84
C ASP A 390 26.21 15.53 3.57
N MET A 391 25.21 14.95 2.88
CA MET A 391 24.65 15.52 1.66
C MET A 391 23.60 16.59 2.00
N PRO A 392 23.78 17.84 1.53
CA PRO A 392 22.83 18.91 1.76
C PRO A 392 21.49 18.62 1.04
N VAL A 393 20.38 19.12 1.60
CA VAL A 393 19.03 18.87 1.07
C VAL A 393 18.84 19.42 -0.35
N GLU A 394 19.57 20.48 -0.70
CA GLU A 394 19.58 21.13 -2.02
C GLU A 394 20.12 20.21 -3.12
N HIS A 395 20.83 19.15 -2.74
CA HIS A 395 21.36 18.12 -3.63
C HIS A 395 20.49 16.87 -3.68
N TYR A 396 19.27 16.93 -3.12
CA TYR A 396 18.24 15.90 -3.16
C TYR A 396 18.74 14.49 -2.74
N PRO A 397 19.12 14.29 -1.48
CA PRO A 397 19.79 13.06 -1.03
C PRO A 397 18.98 11.78 -1.31
N ALA A 398 17.65 11.84 -1.21
CA ALA A 398 16.83 10.66 -1.52
C ALA A 398 16.83 10.33 -3.02
N TRP A 399 16.89 11.34 -3.90
CA TRP A 399 17.04 11.11 -5.35
C TRP A 399 18.43 10.57 -5.68
N ALA A 400 19.46 11.14 -5.08
CA ALA A 400 20.84 10.67 -5.23
C ALA A 400 20.98 9.20 -4.79
N LEU A 401 20.30 8.82 -3.68
CA LEU A 401 20.27 7.44 -3.19
C LEU A 401 19.55 6.51 -4.19
N CYS A 402 18.43 6.93 -4.81
CA CYS A 402 17.79 6.15 -5.87
C CYS A 402 18.76 5.86 -7.03
N ASN A 403 19.51 6.87 -7.47
CA ASN A 403 20.49 6.71 -8.53
C ASN A 403 21.64 5.78 -8.12
N ALA A 404 22.13 5.90 -6.88
CA ALA A 404 23.20 5.04 -6.36
C ALA A 404 22.76 3.56 -6.29
N LEU A 405 21.55 3.27 -5.83
CA LEU A 405 20.98 1.93 -5.79
C LEU A 405 20.86 1.31 -7.20
N TYR A 406 20.46 2.12 -8.17
CA TYR A 406 20.41 1.64 -9.55
C TYR A 406 21.82 1.39 -10.12
N LEU A 407 22.76 2.30 -9.91
CA LEU A 407 24.13 2.14 -10.40
C LEU A 407 24.82 0.92 -9.79
N GLU A 408 24.67 0.71 -8.48
CA GLU A 408 25.35 -0.37 -7.78
C GLU A 408 24.73 -1.75 -8.05
N GLY A 409 23.40 -1.86 -7.94
CA GLY A 409 22.71 -3.14 -7.98
C GLY A 409 21.57 -3.26 -9.00
N GLY A 410 21.35 -2.29 -9.88
CA GLY A 410 20.21 -2.32 -10.80
C GLY A 410 18.85 -2.26 -10.08
N ILE A 411 18.80 -1.71 -8.87
CA ILE A 411 17.58 -1.60 -8.06
C ILE A 411 16.93 -0.25 -8.33
N ARG A 412 15.67 -0.26 -8.77
CA ARG A 412 14.87 0.94 -8.99
C ARG A 412 13.90 1.18 -7.86
N GLY A 413 14.20 2.13 -6.97
CA GLY A 413 13.28 2.68 -5.99
C GLY A 413 12.69 4.01 -6.44
N VAL A 414 11.91 4.66 -5.59
CA VAL A 414 11.35 6.00 -5.86
C VAL A 414 11.56 6.92 -4.67
N GLU A 415 11.98 8.13 -4.98
CA GLU A 415 12.08 9.20 -4.00
C GLU A 415 10.68 9.59 -3.48
N VAL A 416 10.57 9.75 -2.17
CA VAL A 416 9.42 10.31 -1.45
C VAL A 416 9.95 11.39 -0.52
N GLY A 417 10.23 12.55 -1.10
CA GLY A 417 10.93 13.64 -0.42
C GLY A 417 10.81 14.96 -1.19
N SER A 418 11.90 15.69 -1.27
CA SER A 418 11.91 17.08 -1.78
C SER A 418 11.70 17.20 -3.29
N VAL A 419 12.02 16.19 -4.11
CA VAL A 419 11.67 16.21 -5.53
C VAL A 419 10.16 15.99 -5.72
N MET A 420 9.57 15.04 -4.99
CA MET A 420 8.14 14.71 -5.14
C MET A 420 7.23 15.79 -4.55
N PHE A 421 7.53 16.29 -3.35
CA PHE A 421 6.64 17.17 -2.56
C PHE A 421 7.16 18.60 -2.38
N GLY A 422 8.41 18.86 -2.66
CA GLY A 422 8.94 20.22 -2.68
C GLY A 422 8.41 21.03 -3.87
N LYS A 423 8.40 22.33 -3.74
CA LYS A 423 7.88 23.26 -4.77
C LYS A 423 8.88 24.36 -5.02
N ARG A 424 8.98 24.78 -6.28
CA ARG A 424 9.62 26.05 -6.64
C ARG A 424 8.60 27.17 -6.50
N LEU A 425 8.87 28.12 -5.65
CA LEU A 425 8.05 29.30 -5.42
C LEU A 425 8.20 30.31 -6.57
N ASP A 426 7.25 31.25 -6.68
CA ASP A 426 7.28 32.30 -7.71
C ASP A 426 8.51 33.22 -7.60
N ASP A 427 9.09 33.33 -6.41
CA ASP A 427 10.34 34.09 -6.15
C ASP A 427 11.62 33.28 -6.46
N GLY A 428 11.47 32.06 -6.97
CA GLY A 428 12.56 31.17 -7.37
C GLY A 428 13.15 30.31 -6.25
N ARG A 429 12.71 30.49 -4.99
CA ARG A 429 13.15 29.62 -3.87
C ARG A 429 12.53 28.22 -3.99
N GLU A 430 13.29 27.21 -3.57
CA GLU A 430 12.78 25.84 -3.41
C GLU A 430 12.28 25.62 -1.99
N THR A 431 11.19 24.83 -1.85
CA THR A 431 10.77 24.26 -0.57
C THR A 431 11.18 22.81 -0.51
N TYR A 432 11.57 22.35 0.67
CA TYR A 432 12.01 20.97 0.88
C TYR A 432 11.05 20.23 1.80
N HIS A 433 10.92 18.93 1.57
CA HIS A 433 10.10 18.07 2.41
C HIS A 433 10.81 17.77 3.74
N PRO A 434 10.09 17.64 4.87
CA PRO A 434 10.71 17.33 6.16
C PRO A 434 11.39 15.97 6.22
N MET A 435 11.02 15.04 5.35
CA MET A 435 11.62 13.71 5.23
C MET A 435 12.22 13.50 3.83
N GLU A 436 13.40 12.86 3.78
CA GLU A 436 14.08 12.45 2.54
C GLU A 436 14.09 10.93 2.48
N LEU A 437 13.04 10.35 1.89
CA LEU A 437 12.84 8.92 1.89
C LEU A 437 13.02 8.30 0.50
N VAL A 438 13.53 7.06 0.47
CA VAL A 438 13.49 6.20 -0.72
C VAL A 438 12.54 5.05 -0.46
N ARG A 439 11.43 5.03 -1.18
CA ARG A 439 10.48 3.93 -1.12
C ARG A 439 10.93 2.78 -2.01
N LEU A 440 11.07 1.62 -1.41
CA LEU A 440 11.27 0.33 -2.06
C LEU A 440 9.95 -0.42 -2.01
N ALA A 441 9.11 -0.27 -3.03
CA ALA A 441 7.75 -0.83 -3.05
C ALA A 441 7.73 -2.20 -3.74
N PHE A 442 7.32 -3.24 -3.02
CA PHE A 442 7.42 -4.61 -3.48
C PHE A 442 6.19 -5.03 -4.31
N PRO A 443 6.35 -5.32 -5.62
CA PRO A 443 5.31 -6.00 -6.39
C PRO A 443 4.84 -7.30 -5.73
N ARG A 444 3.53 -7.53 -5.73
CA ARG A 444 2.93 -8.70 -5.07
C ARG A 444 3.27 -9.99 -5.81
N ARG A 445 3.80 -10.99 -5.07
CA ARG A 445 4.11 -12.34 -5.58
C ARG A 445 5.16 -12.40 -6.70
N VAL A 446 6.10 -11.43 -6.76
CA VAL A 446 7.09 -11.32 -7.85
C VAL A 446 8.49 -11.70 -7.39
N TYR A 447 8.93 -11.14 -6.26
CA TYR A 447 10.29 -11.30 -5.76
C TYR A 447 10.35 -12.33 -4.65
N THR A 448 11.45 -13.10 -4.60
CA THR A 448 11.75 -14.12 -3.61
C THR A 448 12.76 -13.60 -2.58
N GLN A 449 12.98 -14.34 -1.50
CA GLN A 449 13.91 -13.96 -0.43
C GLN A 449 15.31 -13.58 -0.97
N SER A 450 15.85 -14.33 -1.94
CA SER A 450 17.18 -14.03 -2.49
C SER A 450 17.28 -12.64 -3.15
N HIS A 451 16.18 -12.11 -3.70
CA HIS A 451 16.15 -10.73 -4.20
C HIS A 451 16.20 -9.71 -3.05
N PHE A 452 15.59 -10.03 -1.92
CA PHE A 452 15.65 -9.17 -0.72
C PHE A 452 17.02 -9.20 -0.07
N ASP A 453 17.65 -10.37 0.00
CA ASP A 453 19.02 -10.52 0.49
C ASP A 453 20.00 -9.71 -0.39
N TYR A 454 19.92 -9.89 -1.70
CA TYR A 454 20.72 -9.11 -2.66
C TYR A 454 20.53 -7.61 -2.49
N ALA A 455 19.27 -7.17 -2.34
CA ALA A 455 19.00 -5.75 -2.14
C ALA A 455 19.56 -5.21 -0.83
N ALA A 456 19.48 -5.96 0.27
CA ALA A 456 20.07 -5.58 1.54
C ALA A 456 21.60 -5.43 1.44
N GLU A 457 22.28 -6.35 0.75
CA GLU A 457 23.72 -6.29 0.46
C GLU A 457 24.08 -5.04 -0.35
N VAL A 458 23.33 -4.77 -1.44
CA VAL A 458 23.54 -3.58 -2.29
C VAL A 458 23.35 -2.28 -1.49
N ILE A 459 22.32 -2.20 -0.66
CA ILE A 459 22.05 -0.99 0.16
C ILE A 459 23.19 -0.78 1.18
N ALA A 460 23.71 -1.87 1.78
CA ALA A 460 24.85 -1.80 2.69
C ALA A 460 26.13 -1.34 1.97
N GLU A 461 26.37 -1.82 0.75
CA GLU A 461 27.51 -1.38 -0.07
C GLU A 461 27.40 0.08 -0.48
N VAL A 462 26.22 0.54 -0.89
CA VAL A 462 25.92 1.96 -1.18
C VAL A 462 26.22 2.83 0.04
N LYS A 463 25.81 2.40 1.24
CA LYS A 463 26.14 3.12 2.49
C LYS A 463 27.63 3.17 2.75
N ALA A 464 28.35 2.08 2.53
CA ALA A 464 29.82 2.05 2.72
C ALA A 464 30.55 3.02 1.79
N LYS A 465 29.97 3.30 0.61
CA LYS A 465 30.47 4.24 -0.41
C LYS A 465 29.81 5.64 -0.32
N ALA A 466 29.12 5.97 0.76
CA ALA A 466 28.31 7.19 0.88
C ALA A 466 29.03 8.48 0.49
N ARG A 467 30.35 8.58 0.80
CA ARG A 467 31.18 9.77 0.47
C ARG A 467 31.45 9.95 -1.02
N ASP A 468 31.33 8.89 -1.81
CA ASP A 468 31.57 8.92 -3.25
C ASP A 468 30.29 9.20 -4.05
N ILE A 469 29.14 9.24 -3.35
CA ILE A 469 27.86 9.46 -3.98
C ILE A 469 27.65 10.96 -4.23
N ARG A 470 27.42 11.26 -5.50
CA ARG A 470 27.16 12.65 -5.92
C ARG A 470 25.68 12.98 -5.77
N GLY A 471 25.40 14.17 -5.27
CA GLY A 471 24.07 14.77 -5.31
C GLY A 471 23.63 15.14 -6.72
N VAL A 472 22.40 15.58 -6.87
CA VAL A 472 21.84 16.03 -8.14
C VAL A 472 21.26 17.44 -8.04
N ARG A 473 21.10 18.09 -9.19
CA ARG A 473 20.37 19.35 -9.34
C ARG A 473 19.32 19.21 -10.42
N ILE A 474 18.15 19.84 -10.25
CA ILE A 474 17.11 19.87 -11.27
C ILE A 474 17.52 20.88 -12.36
N VAL A 475 17.57 20.43 -13.62
CA VAL A 475 17.86 21.31 -14.78
C VAL A 475 16.60 21.66 -15.56
N LYS A 476 15.58 20.76 -15.54
CA LYS A 476 14.29 21.01 -16.18
C LYS A 476 13.19 20.31 -15.39
N GLN A 477 12.07 20.97 -15.21
CA GLN A 477 10.92 20.37 -14.51
C GLN A 477 9.59 20.87 -15.06
N PRO A 478 8.53 20.01 -15.05
CA PRO A 478 7.15 20.42 -15.34
C PRO A 478 6.56 21.17 -14.13
N ARG A 479 5.40 21.80 -14.33
CA ARG A 479 4.67 22.52 -13.29
C ARG A 479 4.09 21.58 -12.22
N PHE A 480 3.62 20.40 -12.61
CA PHE A 480 3.00 19.40 -11.72
C PHE A 480 3.75 18.08 -11.81
N LEU A 481 3.77 17.32 -10.69
CA LEU A 481 4.30 15.96 -10.62
C LEU A 481 5.72 15.84 -11.21
N ARG A 482 6.60 16.78 -10.81
CA ARG A 482 7.93 16.97 -11.42
C ARG A 482 8.81 15.72 -11.38
N HIS A 483 8.66 14.87 -10.38
CA HIS A 483 9.44 13.64 -10.24
C HIS A 483 9.28 12.67 -11.44
N PHE A 484 8.16 12.67 -12.16
CA PHE A 484 7.96 11.77 -13.29
C PHE A 484 8.82 12.12 -14.51
N THR A 485 9.04 13.41 -14.78
CA THR A 485 9.62 13.86 -16.06
C THR A 485 10.70 14.95 -15.93
N ALA A 486 11.11 15.29 -14.70
CA ALA A 486 12.22 16.22 -14.52
C ALA A 486 13.52 15.63 -15.06
N GLU A 487 14.39 16.51 -15.58
CA GLU A 487 15.73 16.18 -15.99
C GLU A 487 16.71 16.71 -14.93
N PHE A 488 17.71 15.90 -14.63
CA PHE A 488 18.72 16.22 -13.61
C PHE A 488 20.12 16.21 -14.21
N ASP A 489 21.02 16.87 -13.51
CA ASP A 489 22.45 16.82 -13.71
C ASP A 489 23.13 16.57 -12.35
N TRP A 490 24.37 16.11 -12.36
CA TRP A 490 25.11 15.97 -11.12
C TRP A 490 25.35 17.34 -10.49
N ALA A 491 25.20 17.41 -9.17
CA ALA A 491 25.60 18.58 -8.40
C ALA A 491 27.13 18.77 -8.48
N THR A 492 27.56 20.02 -8.58
CA THR A 492 28.98 20.42 -8.65
C THR A 492 29.60 20.40 -7.27
#